data_9a446bf19b4c9ca5d133c3b6d78e2eb2
#
_entry.id   9a446bf19b4c9ca5d133c3b6d78e2eb2
#
_cell.length_a   1.000
_cell.length_b   1.000
_cell.length_c   1.000
_cell.angle_alpha   90.00
_cell.angle_beta   90.00
_cell.angle_gamma   90.00
#
_symmetry.space_group_name_H-M   'P 1'
#
loop_
_entity.id
_entity.type
_entity.pdbx_description
1 polymer ?
#
loop_
_entity_poly.entity_id
_entity_poly.type
_entity_poly.pdbx_seq_one_letter_code
_entity_poly.pdbx_strand_id
1 'polypeptide(L)'
;MATSAQLREQITAGRWDGPLAALYGTAPQELARQRARYCAALEQFELYFGPGRQVQVYSAPGRAELGGNHTDHQHGYGLAAAVTLDLVAVAARNTDGYVRVKSRGFNKLDVIDLATAEPQEGESTHSASLIRGIAEGFRTAGKAIGGFDAYTASDVLRGSGLSSSAAFEMGMACIWNGEYACGLDARALAGICQYAENTYFGKPSGQLDQLASAVGGVIFADFADPAAPQVEKIHADGLLPPGMTLCVTDTRGSHSELTGEFAAIRQEMEAVAACLGGKVLGQVPETDFWAALPRLRTVCGDRAVLRAIHYYEENARTLAQRRALLEKRFADFAAMVLESGRASFALCQNVYCATDVRHQGLSVALALSQSILQGSSGAWRMQGGGFAGTIQAYVPETLLQRYHTAMERVFGPGSCYVLRLREQGARQVL
;
A
#
# COMPACT_ATOMS: atom_id res chain seq x y z
N MET A 1 -20.69 19.18 13.63
CA MET A 1 -20.06 19.20 12.29
C MET A 1 -19.94 20.63 11.81
N ALA A 2 -18.89 20.99 11.10
CA ALA A 2 -18.64 22.33 10.59
C ALA A 2 -18.81 22.35 9.06
N THR A 3 -19.04 23.52 8.49
CA THR A 3 -19.04 23.70 7.02
C THR A 3 -17.60 23.72 6.49
N SER A 4 -17.43 23.45 5.20
CA SER A 4 -16.12 23.53 4.53
C SER A 4 -15.47 24.92 4.70
N ALA A 5 -16.24 25.99 4.64
CA ALA A 5 -15.74 27.35 4.89
C ALA A 5 -15.22 27.54 6.33
N GLN A 6 -15.99 27.06 7.32
CA GLN A 6 -15.57 27.12 8.74
C GLN A 6 -14.32 26.29 9.00
N LEU A 7 -14.20 25.09 8.40
CA LEU A 7 -12.99 24.26 8.53
C LEU A 7 -11.78 24.95 7.90
N ARG A 8 -11.92 25.56 6.72
CA ARG A 8 -10.82 26.33 6.10
C ARG A 8 -10.32 27.46 6.98
N GLU A 9 -11.24 28.23 7.57
CA GLU A 9 -10.88 29.29 8.52
C GLU A 9 -10.09 28.72 9.73
N GLN A 10 -10.57 27.65 10.31
CA GLN A 10 -9.92 27.00 11.45
C GLN A 10 -8.54 26.45 11.10
N ILE A 11 -8.39 25.80 9.93
CA ILE A 11 -7.11 25.27 9.45
C ILE A 11 -6.12 26.42 9.21
N THR A 12 -6.56 27.50 8.56
CA THR A 12 -5.73 28.68 8.28
C THR A 12 -5.28 29.34 9.59
N ALA A 13 -6.13 29.37 10.61
CA ALA A 13 -5.81 29.87 11.94
C ALA A 13 -4.93 28.92 12.78
N GLY A 14 -4.52 27.75 12.23
CA GLY A 14 -3.66 26.76 12.90
C GLY A 14 -4.35 25.95 13.98
N ARG A 15 -5.68 25.99 14.10
CA ARG A 15 -6.42 25.23 15.13
C ARG A 15 -6.30 23.71 14.97
N TRP A 16 -5.91 23.25 13.76
CA TRP A 16 -5.77 21.86 13.40
C TRP A 16 -4.31 21.37 13.31
N ASP A 17 -3.34 22.19 13.75
CA ASP A 17 -1.92 21.84 13.69
C ASP A 17 -1.58 20.61 14.52
N GLY A 18 -2.21 20.42 15.69
CA GLY A 18 -2.02 19.23 16.50
C GLY A 18 -2.39 17.93 15.77
N PRO A 19 -3.63 17.79 15.27
CA PRO A 19 -4.04 16.65 14.44
C PRO A 19 -3.18 16.46 13.18
N LEU A 20 -2.83 17.53 12.47
CA LEU A 20 -1.97 17.46 11.28
C LEU A 20 -0.53 17.02 11.65
N ALA A 21 0.01 17.54 12.75
CA ALA A 21 1.33 17.14 13.23
C ALA A 21 1.40 15.66 13.61
N ALA A 22 0.32 15.14 14.18
CA ALA A 22 0.21 13.72 14.50
C ALA A 22 0.27 12.83 13.26
N LEU A 23 -0.20 13.29 12.10
CA LEU A 23 -0.19 12.55 10.83
C LEU A 23 1.11 12.74 10.05
N TYR A 24 1.63 13.98 9.98
CA TYR A 24 2.67 14.37 9.04
C TYR A 24 3.98 14.84 9.69
N GLY A 25 4.00 14.94 11.02
CA GLY A 25 5.14 15.45 11.77
C GLY A 25 5.05 16.96 12.02
N THR A 26 5.97 17.45 12.88
CA THR A 26 5.93 18.80 13.45
C THR A 26 6.72 19.85 12.64
N ALA A 27 7.34 19.47 11.52
CA ALA A 27 8.14 20.39 10.72
C ALA A 27 7.27 21.56 10.19
N PRO A 28 7.62 22.83 10.42
CA PRO A 28 6.77 23.98 10.07
C PRO A 28 6.41 24.04 8.58
N GLN A 29 7.35 23.71 7.71
CA GLN A 29 7.13 23.68 6.26
C GLN A 29 6.12 22.59 5.86
N GLU A 30 6.19 21.41 6.50
CA GLU A 30 5.25 20.33 6.24
C GLU A 30 3.85 20.67 6.75
N LEU A 31 3.72 21.25 7.94
CA LEU A 31 2.43 21.74 8.45
C LEU A 31 1.81 22.79 7.53
N ALA A 32 2.60 23.75 7.04
CA ALA A 32 2.14 24.75 6.09
C ALA A 32 1.64 24.10 4.78
N ARG A 33 2.39 23.14 4.25
CA ARG A 33 2.01 22.35 3.06
C ARG A 33 0.68 21.62 3.28
N GLN A 34 0.53 20.97 4.42
CA GLN A 34 -0.69 20.22 4.72
C GLN A 34 -1.90 21.13 4.94
N ARG A 35 -1.76 22.27 5.64
CA ARG A 35 -2.84 23.25 5.74
C ARG A 35 -3.33 23.68 4.35
N ALA A 36 -2.41 24.05 3.46
CA ALA A 36 -2.76 24.45 2.09
C ALA A 36 -3.47 23.31 1.34
N ARG A 37 -3.00 22.07 1.47
CA ARG A 37 -3.59 20.89 0.82
C ARG A 37 -5.00 20.60 1.32
N TYR A 38 -5.24 20.65 2.62
CA TYR A 38 -6.57 20.43 3.20
C TYR A 38 -7.54 21.57 2.84
N CYS A 39 -7.09 22.82 2.88
CA CYS A 39 -7.90 23.96 2.42
C CYS A 39 -8.28 23.82 0.94
N ALA A 40 -7.34 23.44 0.08
CA ALA A 40 -7.62 23.23 -1.35
C ALA A 40 -8.63 22.07 -1.57
N ALA A 41 -8.55 20.98 -0.79
CA ALA A 41 -9.53 19.90 -0.89
C ALA A 41 -10.95 20.36 -0.50
N LEU A 42 -11.07 21.16 0.56
CA LEU A 42 -12.34 21.76 1.00
C LEU A 42 -12.92 22.73 -0.05
N GLU A 43 -12.08 23.53 -0.69
CA GLU A 43 -12.50 24.44 -1.78
C GLU A 43 -13.00 23.65 -3.00
N GLN A 44 -12.28 22.60 -3.38
CA GLN A 44 -12.70 21.76 -4.49
C GLN A 44 -14.01 21.01 -4.19
N PHE A 45 -14.21 20.58 -2.94
CA PHE A 45 -15.51 19.99 -2.55
C PHE A 45 -16.65 20.98 -2.78
N GLU A 46 -16.51 22.25 -2.34
CA GLU A 46 -17.53 23.29 -2.57
C GLU A 46 -17.78 23.55 -4.05
N LEU A 47 -16.72 23.52 -4.87
CA LEU A 47 -16.84 23.75 -6.31
C LEU A 47 -17.72 22.69 -6.99
N TYR A 48 -17.58 21.42 -6.59
CA TYR A 48 -18.31 20.30 -7.22
C TYR A 48 -19.68 20.03 -6.59
N PHE A 49 -19.83 20.26 -5.28
CA PHE A 49 -21.00 19.82 -4.53
C PHE A 49 -21.76 20.94 -3.81
N GLY A 50 -21.35 22.17 -4.03
CA GLY A 50 -21.96 23.36 -3.48
C GLY A 50 -21.47 23.77 -2.09
N PRO A 51 -21.59 25.07 -1.76
CA PRO A 51 -21.16 25.63 -0.48
C PRO A 51 -22.16 25.33 0.64
N GLY A 52 -21.74 25.58 1.89
CA GLY A 52 -22.60 25.56 3.08
C GLY A 52 -22.93 24.16 3.62
N ARG A 53 -22.44 23.10 2.98
CA ARG A 53 -22.64 21.74 3.48
C ARG A 53 -21.75 21.46 4.69
N GLN A 54 -22.29 20.72 5.65
CA GLN A 54 -21.51 20.16 6.73
C GLN A 54 -20.68 18.99 6.17
N VAL A 55 -19.38 19.02 6.44
CA VAL A 55 -18.44 18.04 5.92
C VAL A 55 -17.58 17.44 7.02
N GLN A 56 -17.04 16.26 6.73
CA GLN A 56 -15.96 15.63 7.49
C GLN A 56 -14.78 15.39 6.56
N VAL A 57 -13.57 15.35 7.13
CA VAL A 57 -12.34 15.12 6.37
C VAL A 57 -11.67 13.84 6.85
N TYR A 58 -11.31 13.00 5.90
CA TYR A 58 -10.69 11.70 6.11
C TYR A 58 -9.31 11.67 5.50
N SER A 59 -8.43 10.86 6.07
CA SER A 59 -7.09 10.60 5.55
C SER A 59 -6.81 9.12 5.58
N ALA A 60 -6.36 8.57 4.45
CA ALA A 60 -5.97 7.17 4.31
C ALA A 60 -4.55 7.06 3.74
N PRO A 61 -3.57 6.53 4.50
CA PRO A 61 -2.18 6.47 4.08
C PRO A 61 -1.94 5.42 3.00
N GLY A 62 -0.93 5.67 2.15
CA GLY A 62 -0.26 4.62 1.41
C GLY A 62 0.61 3.76 2.32
N ARG A 63 1.20 2.70 1.77
CA ARG A 63 2.07 1.79 2.51
C ARG A 63 3.40 1.54 1.80
N ALA A 64 4.46 1.31 2.57
CA ALA A 64 5.70 0.68 2.13
C ALA A 64 5.72 -0.79 2.58
N GLU A 65 6.09 -1.71 1.69
CA GLU A 65 6.29 -3.13 2.03
C GLU A 65 7.71 -3.29 2.60
N LEU A 66 7.84 -3.68 3.86
CA LEU A 66 9.13 -3.81 4.54
C LEU A 66 9.72 -5.21 4.43
N GLY A 67 8.88 -6.23 4.27
CA GLY A 67 9.27 -7.64 4.13
C GLY A 67 8.08 -8.52 3.77
N GLY A 68 8.34 -9.78 3.38
CA GLY A 68 7.30 -10.70 3.00
C GLY A 68 6.85 -10.53 1.55
N ASN A 69 7.79 -10.30 0.64
CA ASN A 69 7.48 -10.12 -0.77
C ASN A 69 6.90 -11.41 -1.39
N HIS A 70 5.65 -11.34 -1.88
CA HIS A 70 4.91 -12.48 -2.46
C HIS A 70 4.68 -13.67 -1.53
N THR A 71 4.61 -13.46 -0.22
CA THR A 71 4.34 -14.51 0.76
C THR A 71 2.88 -14.56 1.21
N ASP A 72 2.17 -13.45 1.21
CA ASP A 72 0.80 -13.31 1.70
C ASP A 72 -0.21 -14.21 0.95
N HIS A 73 -0.15 -14.23 -0.39
CA HIS A 73 -1.00 -15.10 -1.21
C HIS A 73 -0.63 -16.59 -1.14
N GLN A 74 0.46 -16.93 -0.44
CA GLN A 74 0.89 -18.30 -0.13
C GLN A 74 0.69 -18.64 1.36
N HIS A 75 -0.12 -17.88 2.08
CA HIS A 75 -0.39 -18.02 3.52
C HIS A 75 0.85 -17.83 4.40
N GLY A 76 1.76 -16.95 3.99
CA GLY A 76 2.97 -16.62 4.73
C GLY A 76 2.84 -15.33 5.56
N TYR A 77 3.97 -14.72 5.87
CA TYR A 77 4.07 -13.51 6.68
C TYR A 77 4.29 -12.28 5.83
N GLY A 78 3.70 -11.16 6.23
CA GLY A 78 3.92 -9.85 5.64
C GLY A 78 4.35 -8.81 6.67
N LEU A 79 5.22 -7.88 6.26
CA LEU A 79 5.65 -6.75 7.06
C LEU A 79 5.51 -5.48 6.24
N ALA A 80 4.67 -4.55 6.67
CA ALA A 80 4.39 -3.32 5.94
C ALA A 80 4.23 -2.12 6.89
N ALA A 81 4.48 -0.92 6.40
CA ALA A 81 4.37 0.31 7.15
C ALA A 81 3.46 1.33 6.47
N ALA A 82 2.60 1.98 7.21
CA ALA A 82 1.92 3.19 6.73
C ALA A 82 2.92 4.34 6.58
N VAL A 83 2.73 5.13 5.52
CA VAL A 83 3.60 6.26 5.20
C VAL A 83 2.84 7.59 5.17
N THR A 84 3.56 8.72 5.24
CA THR A 84 2.94 10.04 5.28
C THR A 84 2.33 10.52 3.97
N LEU A 85 2.59 9.84 2.85
CA LEU A 85 1.83 10.06 1.62
C LEU A 85 0.46 9.40 1.76
N ASP A 86 -0.59 10.17 1.54
CA ASP A 86 -1.96 9.68 1.77
C ASP A 86 -2.96 10.24 0.75
N LEU A 87 -4.15 9.70 0.82
CA LEU A 87 -5.36 10.26 0.23
C LEU A 87 -6.10 11.07 1.28
N VAL A 88 -6.41 12.32 0.97
CA VAL A 88 -7.35 13.17 1.73
C VAL A 88 -8.70 13.15 1.02
N ALA A 89 -9.78 12.90 1.76
CA ALA A 89 -11.14 12.95 1.27
C ALA A 89 -11.97 13.93 2.11
N VAL A 90 -12.69 14.81 1.45
CA VAL A 90 -13.73 15.67 2.05
C VAL A 90 -15.07 15.08 1.66
N ALA A 91 -15.92 14.76 2.63
CA ALA A 91 -17.19 14.09 2.39
C ALA A 91 -18.35 14.72 3.15
N ALA A 92 -19.54 14.61 2.57
CA ALA A 92 -20.80 14.97 3.18
C ALA A 92 -21.90 13.96 2.80
N ARG A 93 -22.75 13.55 3.76
CA ARG A 93 -23.91 12.73 3.47
C ARG A 93 -24.84 13.39 2.49
N ASN A 94 -25.54 12.58 1.70
CA ASN A 94 -26.73 12.97 0.96
C ASN A 94 -27.89 12.02 1.29
N THR A 95 -29.05 12.29 0.73
CA THR A 95 -30.30 11.55 1.02
C THR A 95 -30.89 10.90 -0.22
N ASP A 96 -30.21 10.98 -1.36
CA ASP A 96 -30.74 10.50 -2.65
C ASP A 96 -30.29 9.10 -3.04
N GLY A 97 -29.48 8.45 -2.17
CA GLY A 97 -29.05 7.06 -2.36
C GLY A 97 -27.89 6.88 -3.34
N TYR A 98 -27.27 7.96 -3.79
CA TYR A 98 -26.10 7.91 -4.68
C TYR A 98 -24.80 8.19 -3.94
N VAL A 99 -23.72 7.57 -4.39
CA VAL A 99 -22.35 7.99 -4.04
C VAL A 99 -21.76 8.70 -5.23
N ARG A 100 -21.26 9.92 -4.98
CA ARG A 100 -20.56 10.72 -5.99
C ARG A 100 -19.17 11.04 -5.51
N VAL A 101 -18.17 10.64 -6.30
CA VAL A 101 -16.76 10.87 -5.95
C VAL A 101 -16.06 11.60 -7.08
N LYS A 102 -15.53 12.78 -6.77
CA LYS A 102 -14.66 13.53 -7.66
C LYS A 102 -13.22 13.40 -7.17
N SER A 103 -12.36 12.82 -7.97
CA SER A 103 -10.95 12.64 -7.64
C SER A 103 -10.07 13.63 -8.38
N ARG A 104 -9.09 14.22 -7.69
CA ARG A 104 -8.10 15.12 -8.28
C ARG A 104 -7.35 14.44 -9.43
N GLY A 105 -7.25 15.11 -10.56
CA GLY A 105 -6.55 14.59 -11.74
C GLY A 105 -7.39 13.69 -12.64
N PHE A 106 -8.67 13.46 -12.31
CA PHE A 106 -9.60 12.72 -13.15
C PHE A 106 -10.72 13.61 -13.64
N ASN A 107 -11.04 13.55 -14.93
CA ASN A 107 -12.11 14.35 -15.51
C ASN A 107 -13.50 13.83 -15.13
N LYS A 108 -13.65 12.51 -15.01
CA LYS A 108 -14.93 11.85 -14.72
C LYS A 108 -15.29 12.01 -13.24
N LEU A 109 -16.57 12.25 -12.96
CA LEU A 109 -17.20 12.07 -11.67
C LEU A 109 -17.70 10.62 -11.60
N ASP A 110 -17.28 9.86 -10.59
CA ASP A 110 -17.86 8.55 -10.33
C ASP A 110 -19.22 8.75 -9.67
N VAL A 111 -20.26 8.10 -10.21
CA VAL A 111 -21.63 8.15 -9.70
C VAL A 111 -22.13 6.71 -9.57
N ILE A 112 -22.38 6.29 -8.34
CA ILE A 112 -22.80 4.94 -8.01
C ILE A 112 -24.18 4.97 -7.37
N ASP A 113 -25.14 4.28 -8.00
CA ASP A 113 -26.45 4.03 -7.42
C ASP A 113 -26.34 2.90 -6.40
N LEU A 114 -26.63 3.20 -5.14
CA LEU A 114 -26.61 2.21 -4.07
C LEU A 114 -27.77 1.21 -4.13
N ALA A 115 -28.80 1.44 -4.92
CA ALA A 115 -29.85 0.43 -5.16
C ALA A 115 -29.32 -0.76 -5.98
N THR A 116 -28.23 -0.59 -6.72
CA THR A 116 -27.62 -1.63 -7.56
C THR A 116 -26.35 -2.18 -6.89
N ALA A 117 -26.44 -3.38 -6.32
CA ALA A 117 -25.34 -4.05 -5.63
C ALA A 117 -24.41 -4.80 -6.57
N GLU A 118 -24.94 -5.36 -7.66
CA GLU A 118 -24.22 -6.23 -8.59
C GLU A 118 -23.09 -5.50 -9.33
N PRO A 119 -21.97 -6.19 -9.65
CA PRO A 119 -20.96 -5.66 -10.55
C PRO A 119 -21.58 -5.23 -11.87
N GLN A 120 -21.26 -4.03 -12.34
CA GLN A 120 -21.78 -3.49 -13.60
C GLN A 120 -20.82 -3.74 -14.76
N GLU A 121 -21.38 -4.06 -15.93
CA GLU A 121 -20.59 -4.21 -17.14
C GLU A 121 -19.84 -2.91 -17.46
N GLY A 122 -18.53 -3.02 -17.75
CA GLY A 122 -17.66 -1.87 -18.02
C GLY A 122 -17.14 -1.12 -16.79
N GLU A 123 -17.51 -1.49 -15.56
CA GLU A 123 -16.94 -0.91 -14.33
C GLU A 123 -15.65 -1.63 -13.88
N SER A 124 -15.41 -2.86 -14.30
CA SER A 124 -14.19 -3.60 -13.95
C SER A 124 -12.93 -2.77 -14.23
N THR A 125 -11.97 -2.80 -13.31
CA THR A 125 -10.73 -1.99 -13.34
C THR A 125 -10.90 -0.47 -13.18
N HIS A 126 -12.11 0.01 -12.82
CA HIS A 126 -12.38 1.42 -12.54
C HIS A 126 -12.73 1.66 -11.06
N SER A 127 -12.53 2.90 -10.59
CA SER A 127 -12.85 3.30 -9.21
C SER A 127 -14.31 3.05 -8.81
N ALA A 128 -15.23 3.14 -9.76
CA ALA A 128 -16.65 2.87 -9.54
C ALA A 128 -16.90 1.45 -9.01
N SER A 129 -16.22 0.44 -9.56
CA SER A 129 -16.36 -0.94 -9.10
C SER A 129 -15.86 -1.13 -7.65
N LEU A 130 -14.76 -0.47 -7.27
CA LEU A 130 -14.26 -0.49 -5.90
C LEU A 130 -15.29 0.12 -4.93
N ILE A 131 -15.85 1.29 -5.28
CA ILE A 131 -16.86 1.97 -4.45
C ILE A 131 -18.08 1.07 -4.27
N ARG A 132 -18.58 0.44 -5.35
CA ARG A 132 -19.71 -0.48 -5.31
C ARG A 132 -19.41 -1.72 -4.46
N GLY A 133 -18.24 -2.32 -4.64
CA GLY A 133 -17.82 -3.49 -3.87
C GLY A 133 -17.67 -3.20 -2.38
N ILE A 134 -17.15 -2.02 -2.02
CA ILE A 134 -17.07 -1.58 -0.62
C ILE A 134 -18.48 -1.41 -0.03
N ALA A 135 -19.40 -0.77 -0.75
CA ALA A 135 -20.78 -0.63 -0.31
C ALA A 135 -21.44 -1.99 -0.02
N GLU A 136 -21.25 -2.96 -0.91
CA GLU A 136 -21.78 -4.31 -0.71
C GLU A 136 -21.11 -5.04 0.45
N GLY A 137 -19.79 -4.84 0.64
CA GLY A 137 -19.08 -5.36 1.80
C GLY A 137 -19.64 -4.84 3.13
N PHE A 138 -20.03 -3.55 3.21
CA PHE A 138 -20.71 -3.02 4.38
C PHE A 138 -22.09 -3.64 4.60
N ARG A 139 -22.86 -3.84 3.54
CA ARG A 139 -24.17 -4.50 3.63
C ARG A 139 -24.06 -5.94 4.10
N THR A 140 -23.13 -6.69 3.53
CA THR A 140 -22.83 -8.07 3.92
C THR A 140 -22.40 -8.14 5.40
N ALA A 141 -21.70 -7.11 5.90
CA ALA A 141 -21.39 -6.97 7.33
C ALA A 141 -22.57 -6.50 8.19
N GLY A 142 -23.80 -6.42 7.63
CA GLY A 142 -25.01 -6.03 8.33
C GLY A 142 -25.08 -4.55 8.69
N LYS A 143 -24.35 -3.68 7.98
CA LYS A 143 -24.31 -2.24 8.26
C LYS A 143 -25.27 -1.48 7.35
N ALA A 144 -26.08 -0.61 7.95
CA ALA A 144 -26.91 0.33 7.22
C ALA A 144 -26.04 1.48 6.72
N ILE A 145 -25.95 1.64 5.40
CA ILE A 145 -25.22 2.71 4.74
C ILE A 145 -26.14 3.51 3.82
N GLY A 146 -25.73 4.71 3.46
CA GLY A 146 -26.43 5.59 2.51
C GLY A 146 -25.44 6.34 1.63
N GLY A 147 -25.96 7.28 0.84
CA GLY A 147 -25.19 8.05 -0.12
C GLY A 147 -24.32 9.14 0.52
N PHE A 148 -23.26 9.50 -0.18
CA PHE A 148 -22.43 10.65 0.13
C PHE A 148 -21.84 11.29 -1.13
N ASP A 149 -21.44 12.54 -1.03
CA ASP A 149 -20.66 13.22 -2.03
C ASP A 149 -19.25 13.44 -1.46
N ALA A 150 -18.21 13.13 -2.23
CA ALA A 150 -16.84 13.28 -1.78
C ALA A 150 -15.91 13.86 -2.85
N TYR A 151 -15.00 14.72 -2.42
CA TYR A 151 -13.82 15.11 -3.21
C TYR A 151 -12.57 14.45 -2.61
N THR A 152 -11.75 13.84 -3.47
CA THR A 152 -10.52 13.17 -3.04
C THR A 152 -9.28 13.78 -3.69
N ALA A 153 -8.21 13.92 -2.90
CA ALA A 153 -6.91 14.39 -3.35
C ALA A 153 -5.81 13.47 -2.80
N SER A 154 -5.22 12.66 -3.66
CA SER A 154 -4.16 11.73 -3.29
C SER A 154 -2.77 12.29 -3.62
N ASP A 155 -1.85 12.14 -2.68
CA ASP A 155 -0.40 12.28 -2.88
C ASP A 155 0.26 10.89 -3.04
N VAL A 156 -0.50 9.80 -2.83
CA VAL A 156 -0.06 8.45 -3.20
C VAL A 156 -0.21 8.29 -4.71
N LEU A 157 0.90 8.28 -5.40
CA LEU A 157 0.89 8.21 -6.87
C LEU A 157 0.51 6.81 -7.35
N ARG A 158 -0.20 6.77 -8.47
CA ARG A 158 -0.50 5.54 -9.19
C ARG A 158 0.79 4.91 -9.71
N GLY A 159 0.90 3.60 -9.57
CA GLY A 159 2.08 2.87 -10.04
C GLY A 159 3.34 3.07 -9.19
N SER A 160 3.27 3.87 -8.12
CA SER A 160 4.42 4.14 -7.25
C SER A 160 4.76 2.99 -6.29
N GLY A 161 4.07 1.85 -6.37
CA GLY A 161 4.26 0.74 -5.41
C GLY A 161 3.87 1.07 -3.97
N LEU A 162 3.23 2.23 -3.72
CA LEU A 162 2.77 2.67 -2.39
C LEU A 162 1.29 2.37 -2.13
N SER A 163 0.66 1.52 -2.95
CA SER A 163 -0.75 1.11 -2.86
C SER A 163 -1.76 2.26 -2.88
N SER A 164 -1.78 3.01 -3.98
CA SER A 164 -2.80 4.05 -4.18
C SER A 164 -4.22 3.48 -4.22
N SER A 165 -4.43 2.23 -4.66
CA SER A 165 -5.73 1.55 -4.60
C SER A 165 -6.18 1.34 -3.17
N ALA A 166 -5.35 0.73 -2.31
CA ALA A 166 -5.69 0.49 -0.91
C ALA A 166 -5.95 1.81 -0.14
N ALA A 167 -5.18 2.88 -0.41
CA ALA A 167 -5.43 4.19 0.19
C ALA A 167 -6.79 4.76 -0.26
N PHE A 168 -7.19 4.58 -1.53
CA PHE A 168 -8.50 5.00 -2.03
C PHE A 168 -9.62 4.17 -1.41
N GLU A 169 -9.50 2.86 -1.42
CA GLU A 169 -10.45 1.92 -0.84
C GLU A 169 -10.69 2.23 0.65
N MET A 170 -9.60 2.36 1.41
CA MET A 170 -9.67 2.70 2.83
C MET A 170 -10.28 4.10 3.07
N GLY A 171 -10.01 5.06 2.18
CA GLY A 171 -10.65 6.38 2.21
C GLY A 171 -12.18 6.26 2.09
N MET A 172 -12.68 5.51 1.11
CA MET A 172 -14.11 5.27 0.92
C MET A 172 -14.73 4.50 2.09
N ALA A 173 -14.06 3.45 2.56
CA ALA A 173 -14.52 2.67 3.71
C ALA A 173 -14.59 3.52 5.00
N CYS A 174 -13.60 4.39 5.24
CA CYS A 174 -13.62 5.31 6.38
C CYS A 174 -14.75 6.32 6.31
N ILE A 175 -15.12 6.81 5.12
CA ILE A 175 -16.27 7.71 4.93
C ILE A 175 -17.54 7.01 5.41
N TRP A 176 -17.86 5.82 4.90
CA TRP A 176 -19.05 5.08 5.34
C TRP A 176 -19.01 4.76 6.83
N ASN A 177 -17.85 4.29 7.33
CA ASN A 177 -17.72 3.95 8.74
C ASN A 177 -17.95 5.15 9.67
N GLY A 178 -17.42 6.32 9.31
CA GLY A 178 -17.58 7.57 10.07
C GLY A 178 -18.95 8.21 9.88
N GLU A 179 -19.36 8.43 8.62
CA GLU A 179 -20.62 9.11 8.30
C GLU A 179 -21.84 8.33 8.83
N TYR A 180 -21.84 7.01 8.75
CA TYR A 180 -22.98 6.17 9.15
C TYR A 180 -22.78 5.47 10.49
N ALA A 181 -21.71 5.81 11.24
CA ALA A 181 -21.41 5.26 12.55
C ALA A 181 -21.45 3.72 12.58
N CYS A 182 -20.88 3.08 11.55
CA CYS A 182 -20.96 1.62 11.39
C CYS A 182 -20.17 0.86 12.47
N GLY A 183 -19.18 1.48 13.11
CA GLY A 183 -18.43 0.89 14.24
C GLY A 183 -17.55 -0.30 13.86
N LEU A 184 -17.11 -0.39 12.59
CA LEU A 184 -16.19 -1.42 12.15
C LEU A 184 -14.76 -1.04 12.53
N ASP A 185 -13.99 -2.03 12.96
CA ASP A 185 -12.57 -1.86 13.24
C ASP A 185 -11.71 -1.85 11.95
N ALA A 186 -10.42 -1.55 12.10
CA ALA A 186 -9.49 -1.44 10.98
C ALA A 186 -9.36 -2.74 10.18
N ARG A 187 -9.44 -3.91 10.82
CA ARG A 187 -9.32 -5.21 10.15
C ARG A 187 -10.56 -5.52 9.32
N ALA A 188 -11.73 -5.27 9.88
CA ALA A 188 -13.00 -5.44 9.16
C ALA A 188 -13.07 -4.53 7.93
N LEU A 189 -12.64 -3.26 8.06
CA LEU A 189 -12.56 -2.34 6.91
C LEU A 189 -11.58 -2.84 5.85
N ALA A 190 -10.40 -3.33 6.25
CA ALA A 190 -9.42 -3.89 5.32
C ALA A 190 -9.97 -5.12 4.57
N GLY A 191 -10.73 -5.98 5.27
CA GLY A 191 -11.40 -7.14 4.65
C GLY A 191 -12.44 -6.75 3.62
N ILE A 192 -13.26 -5.73 3.91
CA ILE A 192 -14.23 -5.16 2.97
C ILE A 192 -13.53 -4.60 1.72
N CYS A 193 -12.42 -3.88 1.91
CA CYS A 193 -11.67 -3.30 0.80
C CYS A 193 -11.04 -4.39 -0.09
N GLN A 194 -10.42 -5.42 0.50
CA GLN A 194 -9.89 -6.55 -0.25
C GLN A 194 -11.01 -7.29 -1.02
N TYR A 195 -12.16 -7.51 -0.41
CA TYR A 195 -13.31 -8.10 -1.08
C TYR A 195 -13.71 -7.30 -2.33
N ALA A 196 -13.77 -5.97 -2.21
CA ALA A 196 -14.08 -5.10 -3.34
C ALA A 196 -13.02 -5.18 -4.45
N GLU A 197 -11.72 -5.21 -4.10
CA GLU A 197 -10.64 -5.33 -5.07
C GLU A 197 -10.67 -6.69 -5.79
N ASN A 198 -10.91 -7.77 -5.07
CA ASN A 198 -10.91 -9.11 -5.64
C ASN A 198 -12.18 -9.41 -6.46
N THR A 199 -13.36 -9.02 -5.97
CA THR A 199 -14.65 -9.42 -6.53
C THR A 199 -15.18 -8.44 -7.58
N TYR A 200 -15.02 -7.13 -7.34
CA TYR A 200 -15.60 -6.09 -8.19
C TYR A 200 -14.58 -5.47 -9.15
N PHE A 201 -13.38 -5.21 -8.66
CA PHE A 201 -12.32 -4.65 -9.51
C PHE A 201 -11.65 -5.72 -10.38
N GLY A 202 -11.65 -6.98 -9.92
CA GLY A 202 -11.12 -8.13 -10.65
C GLY A 202 -9.61 -8.33 -10.51
N LYS A 203 -8.99 -7.78 -9.45
CA LYS A 203 -7.57 -7.97 -9.14
C LYS A 203 -7.41 -8.89 -7.93
N PRO A 204 -6.92 -10.14 -8.11
CA PRO A 204 -6.70 -11.08 -7.01
C PRO A 204 -5.48 -10.64 -6.18
N SER A 205 -5.72 -9.84 -5.13
CA SER A 205 -4.68 -9.33 -4.22
C SER A 205 -4.74 -9.98 -2.84
N GLY A 206 -3.60 -10.01 -2.14
CA GLY A 206 -3.53 -10.23 -0.71
C GLY A 206 -4.12 -9.04 0.07
N GLN A 207 -4.17 -9.14 1.40
CA GLN A 207 -4.78 -8.12 2.26
C GLN A 207 -3.75 -7.19 2.92
N LEU A 208 -2.47 -7.41 2.73
CA LEU A 208 -1.40 -6.68 3.43
C LEU A 208 -1.48 -5.16 3.22
N ASP A 209 -1.83 -4.73 2.02
CA ASP A 209 -1.90 -3.32 1.63
C ASP A 209 -3.01 -2.59 2.38
N GLN A 210 -4.20 -3.17 2.38
CA GLN A 210 -5.36 -2.61 3.07
C GLN A 210 -5.16 -2.62 4.59
N LEU A 211 -4.59 -3.70 5.14
CA LEU A 211 -4.28 -3.79 6.57
C LEU A 211 -3.26 -2.72 7.00
N ALA A 212 -2.20 -2.50 6.24
CA ALA A 212 -1.20 -1.47 6.55
C ALA A 212 -1.79 -0.07 6.52
N SER A 213 -2.61 0.24 5.51
CA SER A 213 -3.33 1.51 5.42
C SER A 213 -4.34 1.69 6.56
N ALA A 214 -5.07 0.64 6.92
CA ALA A 214 -6.11 0.67 7.94
C ALA A 214 -5.55 0.85 9.36
N VAL A 215 -4.52 0.09 9.72
CA VAL A 215 -3.99 -0.01 11.10
C VAL A 215 -2.99 1.11 11.41
N GLY A 216 -2.16 1.48 10.43
CA GLY A 216 -1.06 2.43 10.65
C GLY A 216 0.11 1.83 11.42
N GLY A 217 1.17 2.62 11.64
CA GLY A 217 2.41 2.14 12.20
C GLY A 217 3.12 1.19 11.24
N VAL A 218 3.86 0.25 11.80
CA VAL A 218 4.34 -0.94 11.10
C VAL A 218 3.47 -2.12 11.52
N ILE A 219 3.01 -2.90 10.57
CA ILE A 219 2.25 -4.12 10.87
C ILE A 219 3.07 -5.36 10.48
N PHE A 220 3.02 -6.36 11.32
CA PHE A 220 3.34 -7.74 10.98
C PHE A 220 2.02 -8.50 10.85
N ALA A 221 1.84 -9.19 9.72
CA ALA A 221 0.63 -9.95 9.44
C ALA A 221 0.99 -11.41 9.16
N ASP A 222 0.28 -12.33 9.82
CA ASP A 222 0.32 -13.77 9.60
C ASP A 222 -0.93 -14.18 8.82
N PHE A 223 -0.74 -14.69 7.62
CA PHE A 223 -1.81 -15.12 6.71
C PHE A 223 -2.03 -16.63 6.71
N ALA A 224 -1.61 -17.36 7.75
CA ALA A 224 -1.89 -18.79 7.86
C ALA A 224 -3.40 -19.11 7.71
N ASP A 225 -4.26 -18.24 8.24
CA ASP A 225 -5.68 -18.16 7.90
C ASP A 225 -5.96 -16.85 7.17
N PRO A 226 -6.09 -16.85 5.84
CA PRO A 226 -6.31 -15.62 5.08
C PRO A 226 -7.70 -14.99 5.31
N ALA A 227 -8.67 -15.74 5.85
CA ALA A 227 -9.97 -15.20 6.21
C ALA A 227 -9.92 -14.43 7.55
N ALA A 228 -8.94 -14.74 8.41
CA ALA A 228 -8.76 -14.11 9.72
C ALA A 228 -7.26 -13.87 10.03
N PRO A 229 -6.55 -13.04 9.23
CA PRO A 229 -5.12 -12.82 9.42
C PRO A 229 -4.81 -12.25 10.81
N GLN A 230 -3.76 -12.78 11.44
CA GLN A 230 -3.30 -12.25 12.71
C GLN A 230 -2.40 -11.05 12.46
N VAL A 231 -2.78 -9.89 13.01
CA VAL A 231 -2.08 -8.63 12.78
C VAL A 231 -1.53 -8.10 14.10
N GLU A 232 -0.23 -7.88 14.14
CA GLU A 232 0.46 -7.20 15.23
C GLU A 232 0.90 -5.81 14.75
N LYS A 233 0.56 -4.79 15.53
CA LYS A 233 1.05 -3.43 15.28
C LYS A 233 2.36 -3.20 16.04
N ILE A 234 3.37 -2.75 15.30
CA ILE A 234 4.64 -2.26 15.84
C ILE A 234 4.62 -0.74 15.70
N HIS A 235 4.88 -0.04 16.80
CA HIS A 235 4.91 1.43 16.79
C HIS A 235 5.99 1.96 15.85
N ALA A 236 5.62 2.92 15.00
CA ALA A 236 6.53 3.50 14.00
C ALA A 236 7.56 4.45 14.63
N ASP A 237 7.22 5.05 15.77
CA ASP A 237 8.06 6.05 16.44
C ASP A 237 9.39 5.45 16.93
N GLY A 238 10.50 6.03 16.47
CA GLY A 238 11.85 5.58 16.83
C GLY A 238 12.26 4.24 16.20
N LEU A 239 11.52 3.75 15.21
CA LEU A 239 11.86 2.50 14.52
C LEU A 239 13.03 2.67 13.58
N LEU A 240 13.07 3.78 12.85
CA LEU A 240 14.26 4.19 12.12
C LEU A 240 15.20 4.95 13.05
N PRO A 241 16.50 4.63 13.05
CA PRO A 241 17.45 5.36 13.89
C PRO A 241 17.55 6.83 13.46
N PRO A 242 17.94 7.73 14.38
CA PRO A 242 18.19 9.13 14.03
C PRO A 242 19.15 9.24 12.83
N GLY A 243 18.80 10.12 11.90
CA GLY A 243 19.61 10.31 10.68
C GLY A 243 19.44 9.23 9.61
N MET A 244 18.42 8.35 9.74
CA MET A 244 18.02 7.40 8.70
C MET A 244 16.66 7.78 8.12
N THR A 245 16.54 7.75 6.79
CA THR A 245 15.34 8.13 6.08
C THR A 245 14.93 7.04 5.09
N LEU A 246 13.63 6.77 5.00
CA LEU A 246 13.07 5.91 3.97
C LEU A 246 12.85 6.72 2.69
N CYS A 247 13.45 6.29 1.59
CA CYS A 247 13.19 6.82 0.26
C CYS A 247 12.50 5.76 -0.59
N VAL A 248 11.55 6.18 -1.42
CA VAL A 248 10.95 5.35 -2.47
C VAL A 248 11.17 6.04 -3.81
N THR A 249 11.75 5.32 -4.77
CA THR A 249 12.01 5.85 -6.11
C THR A 249 11.12 5.16 -7.12
N ASP A 250 10.30 5.95 -7.81
CA ASP A 250 9.48 5.53 -8.95
C ASP A 250 10.36 5.51 -10.22
N THR A 251 10.54 4.33 -10.78
CA THR A 251 11.35 4.13 -11.99
C THR A 251 10.61 4.48 -13.29
N ARG A 252 9.39 4.99 -13.18
CA ARG A 252 8.50 5.35 -14.30
C ARG A 252 8.18 4.17 -15.24
N GLY A 253 8.40 2.94 -14.79
CA GLY A 253 7.98 1.75 -15.51
C GLY A 253 6.47 1.54 -15.46
N SER A 254 5.89 0.99 -16.54
CA SER A 254 4.46 0.68 -16.59
C SER A 254 4.19 -0.77 -16.23
N HIS A 255 3.10 -1.00 -15.49
CA HIS A 255 2.61 -2.35 -15.15
C HIS A 255 1.56 -2.87 -16.16
N SER A 256 1.15 -2.06 -17.15
CA SER A 256 -0.04 -2.32 -18.00
C SER A 256 0.03 -3.63 -18.79
N GLU A 257 1.22 -4.10 -19.13
CA GLU A 257 1.43 -5.32 -19.92
C GLU A 257 2.03 -6.49 -19.10
N LEU A 258 2.17 -6.31 -17.79
CA LEU A 258 2.89 -7.24 -16.90
C LEU A 258 1.96 -8.15 -16.07
N THR A 259 0.65 -8.08 -16.29
CA THR A 259 -0.34 -8.88 -15.53
C THR A 259 -0.03 -10.38 -15.58
N GLY A 260 0.45 -10.89 -16.72
CA GLY A 260 0.84 -12.29 -16.87
C GLY A 260 2.04 -12.67 -16.00
N GLU A 261 3.04 -11.81 -15.85
CA GLU A 261 4.22 -12.06 -15.02
C GLU A 261 3.86 -12.07 -13.52
N PHE A 262 2.97 -11.17 -13.08
CA PHE A 262 2.44 -11.19 -11.71
C PHE A 262 1.65 -12.47 -11.42
N ALA A 263 0.76 -12.86 -12.33
CA ALA A 263 -0.03 -14.08 -12.19
C ALA A 263 0.87 -15.33 -12.15
N ALA A 264 1.95 -15.35 -12.94
CA ALA A 264 2.90 -16.45 -13.00
C ALA A 264 3.61 -16.69 -11.66
N ILE A 265 3.89 -15.66 -10.85
CA ILE A 265 4.52 -15.88 -9.54
C ILE A 265 3.62 -16.75 -8.66
N ARG A 266 2.37 -16.38 -8.53
CA ARG A 266 1.40 -17.11 -7.74
C ARG A 266 1.16 -18.51 -8.29
N GLN A 267 0.89 -18.63 -9.59
CA GLN A 267 0.60 -19.91 -10.25
C GLN A 267 1.74 -20.90 -10.14
N GLU A 268 2.98 -20.46 -10.28
CA GLU A 268 4.16 -21.34 -10.16
C GLU A 268 4.38 -21.81 -8.73
N MET A 269 4.18 -20.97 -7.72
CA MET A 269 4.23 -21.38 -6.32
C MET A 269 3.11 -22.37 -5.99
N GLU A 270 1.88 -22.13 -6.47
CA GLU A 270 0.73 -23.02 -6.28
C GLU A 270 0.95 -24.37 -7.00
N ALA A 271 1.59 -24.38 -8.18
CA ALA A 271 1.93 -25.62 -8.88
C ALA A 271 2.92 -26.50 -8.09
N VAL A 272 3.91 -25.88 -7.44
CA VAL A 272 4.84 -26.60 -6.54
C VAL A 272 4.08 -27.14 -5.33
N ALA A 273 3.23 -26.34 -4.69
CA ALA A 273 2.42 -26.77 -3.55
C ALA A 273 1.50 -27.95 -3.92
N ALA A 274 0.83 -27.91 -5.08
CA ALA A 274 -0.05 -28.96 -5.57
C ALA A 274 0.68 -30.29 -5.78
N CYS A 275 1.93 -30.27 -6.26
CA CYS A 275 2.77 -31.48 -6.36
C CYS A 275 3.06 -32.12 -5.00
N LEU A 276 2.89 -31.40 -3.90
CA LEU A 276 3.13 -31.83 -2.53
C LEU A 276 1.84 -31.95 -1.71
N GLY A 277 0.67 -31.92 -2.39
CA GLY A 277 -0.64 -32.10 -1.77
C GLY A 277 -1.22 -30.87 -1.08
N GLY A 278 -0.58 -29.70 -1.20
CA GLY A 278 -1.08 -28.43 -0.71
C GLY A 278 -1.75 -27.61 -1.81
N LYS A 279 -2.53 -26.60 -1.43
CA LYS A 279 -3.05 -25.57 -2.36
C LYS A 279 -2.07 -24.40 -2.50
N VAL A 280 -1.37 -24.09 -1.42
CA VAL A 280 -0.37 -23.02 -1.30
C VAL A 280 0.83 -23.51 -0.50
N LEU A 281 1.98 -22.87 -0.64
CA LEU A 281 3.22 -23.28 0.00
C LEU A 281 3.16 -23.25 1.54
N GLY A 282 2.34 -22.39 2.13
CA GLY A 282 2.13 -22.35 3.59
C GLY A 282 1.49 -23.62 4.17
N GLN A 283 0.90 -24.46 3.33
CA GLN A 283 0.35 -25.77 3.72
C GLN A 283 1.35 -26.92 3.56
N VAL A 284 2.54 -26.64 3.05
CA VAL A 284 3.57 -27.65 2.75
C VAL A 284 4.76 -27.45 3.69
N PRO A 285 5.15 -28.49 4.47
CA PRO A 285 6.37 -28.43 5.26
C PRO A 285 7.61 -28.21 4.38
N GLU A 286 8.51 -27.32 4.79
CA GLU A 286 9.73 -27.01 4.04
C GLU A 286 10.60 -28.28 3.84
N THR A 287 10.62 -29.19 4.83
CA THR A 287 11.33 -30.48 4.73
C THR A 287 10.86 -31.33 3.56
N ASP A 288 9.54 -31.35 3.31
CA ASP A 288 8.93 -32.14 2.24
C ASP A 288 9.25 -31.52 0.87
N PHE A 289 9.28 -30.20 0.81
CA PHE A 289 9.73 -29.48 -0.38
C PHE A 289 11.18 -29.85 -0.75
N TRP A 290 12.12 -29.76 0.21
CA TRP A 290 13.52 -30.07 -0.06
C TRP A 290 13.73 -31.53 -0.43
N ALA A 291 13.02 -32.47 0.21
CA ALA A 291 13.08 -33.90 -0.13
C ALA A 291 12.59 -34.19 -1.57
N ALA A 292 11.62 -33.43 -2.05
CA ALA A 292 11.01 -33.60 -3.37
C ALA A 292 11.72 -32.79 -4.48
N LEU A 293 12.73 -31.99 -4.18
CA LEU A 293 13.37 -31.04 -5.09
C LEU A 293 13.72 -31.60 -6.47
N PRO A 294 14.36 -32.81 -6.62
CA PRO A 294 14.69 -33.36 -7.93
C PRO A 294 13.45 -33.61 -8.80
N ARG A 295 12.35 -34.10 -8.19
CA ARG A 295 11.06 -34.31 -8.87
C ARG A 295 10.40 -32.99 -9.27
N LEU A 296 10.39 -32.02 -8.35
CA LEU A 296 9.77 -30.71 -8.58
C LEU A 296 10.42 -29.96 -9.75
N ARG A 297 11.75 -30.02 -9.88
CA ARG A 297 12.46 -29.45 -11.03
C ARG A 297 11.98 -30.02 -12.35
N THR A 298 11.75 -31.34 -12.40
CA THR A 298 11.30 -32.02 -13.63
C THR A 298 9.84 -31.69 -13.97
N VAL A 299 8.96 -31.57 -12.93
CA VAL A 299 7.52 -31.43 -13.13
C VAL A 299 7.11 -29.95 -13.24
N CYS A 300 7.64 -29.07 -12.39
CA CYS A 300 7.24 -27.68 -12.28
C CYS A 300 8.20 -26.73 -13.01
N GLY A 301 9.43 -27.15 -13.28
CA GLY A 301 10.50 -26.34 -13.85
C GLY A 301 11.29 -25.54 -12.81
N ASP A 302 12.47 -25.07 -13.22
CA ASP A 302 13.43 -24.44 -12.31
C ASP A 302 12.91 -23.10 -11.73
N ARG A 303 12.21 -22.28 -12.52
CA ARG A 303 11.70 -20.97 -12.02
C ARG A 303 10.64 -21.17 -10.94
N ALA A 304 9.73 -22.11 -11.08
CA ALA A 304 8.73 -22.42 -10.06
C ALA A 304 9.39 -22.87 -8.74
N VAL A 305 10.41 -23.71 -8.86
CA VAL A 305 11.21 -24.18 -7.71
C VAL A 305 11.96 -23.02 -7.03
N LEU A 306 12.58 -22.12 -7.81
CA LEU A 306 13.25 -20.93 -7.26
C LEU A 306 12.28 -20.00 -6.52
N ARG A 307 11.08 -19.82 -7.06
CA ARG A 307 9.99 -19.04 -6.40
C ARG A 307 9.51 -19.70 -5.11
N ALA A 308 9.47 -21.02 -5.06
CA ALA A 308 9.16 -21.74 -3.81
C ALA A 308 10.29 -21.59 -2.77
N ILE A 309 11.57 -21.66 -3.17
CA ILE A 309 12.71 -21.35 -2.29
C ILE A 309 12.60 -19.92 -1.74
N HIS A 310 12.30 -18.97 -2.62
CA HIS A 310 12.07 -17.58 -2.21
C HIS A 310 11.01 -17.49 -1.11
N TYR A 311 9.87 -18.19 -1.26
CA TYR A 311 8.80 -18.18 -0.28
C TYR A 311 9.29 -18.64 1.11
N TYR A 312 9.96 -19.78 1.22
CA TYR A 312 10.43 -20.29 2.52
C TYR A 312 11.47 -19.35 3.15
N GLU A 313 12.46 -18.90 2.38
CA GLU A 313 13.47 -17.99 2.86
C GLU A 313 12.90 -16.62 3.26
N GLU A 314 11.98 -16.06 2.46
CA GLU A 314 11.39 -14.75 2.75
C GLU A 314 10.47 -14.81 3.96
N ASN A 315 9.77 -15.93 4.17
CA ASN A 315 8.97 -16.16 5.36
C ASN A 315 9.83 -16.16 6.64
N ALA A 316 10.91 -16.92 6.64
CA ALA A 316 11.85 -16.96 7.76
C ALA A 316 12.50 -15.57 8.01
N ARG A 317 12.87 -14.88 6.93
CA ARG A 317 13.44 -13.53 6.97
C ARG A 317 12.47 -12.50 7.54
N THR A 318 11.18 -12.58 7.17
CA THR A 318 10.14 -11.66 7.68
C THR A 318 9.95 -11.80 9.18
N LEU A 319 9.98 -13.01 9.72
CA LEU A 319 9.97 -13.24 11.18
C LEU A 319 11.22 -12.65 11.86
N ALA A 320 12.39 -12.81 11.25
CA ALA A 320 13.63 -12.24 11.78
C ALA A 320 13.63 -10.70 11.69
N GLN A 321 13.12 -10.13 10.60
CA GLN A 321 12.93 -8.67 10.46
C GLN A 321 11.99 -8.12 11.53
N ARG A 322 10.85 -8.77 11.78
CA ARG A 322 9.93 -8.41 12.87
C ARG A 322 10.67 -8.37 14.22
N ARG A 323 11.43 -9.42 14.55
CA ARG A 323 12.20 -9.47 15.80
C ARG A 323 13.22 -8.36 15.88
N ALA A 324 13.97 -8.10 14.80
CA ALA A 324 14.96 -7.03 14.75
C ALA A 324 14.35 -5.64 14.98
N LEU A 325 13.15 -5.38 14.43
CA LEU A 325 12.42 -4.14 14.65
C LEU A 325 11.95 -3.99 16.10
N LEU A 326 11.35 -5.03 16.69
CA LEU A 326 10.91 -5.02 18.09
C LEU A 326 12.08 -4.80 19.06
N GLU A 327 13.24 -5.36 18.77
CA GLU A 327 14.46 -5.23 19.56
C GLU A 327 15.30 -4.00 19.17
N LYS A 328 14.80 -3.16 18.25
CA LYS A 328 15.47 -1.94 17.73
C LYS A 328 16.87 -2.20 17.16
N ARG A 329 17.09 -3.38 16.60
CA ARG A 329 18.33 -3.79 15.94
C ARG A 329 18.29 -3.46 14.44
N PHE A 330 18.33 -2.15 14.14
CA PHE A 330 18.18 -1.68 12.76
C PHE A 330 19.24 -2.22 11.81
N ALA A 331 20.49 -2.40 12.25
CA ALA A 331 21.55 -2.95 11.40
C ALA A 331 21.22 -4.36 10.90
N ASP A 332 20.65 -5.21 11.77
CA ASP A 332 20.23 -6.56 11.39
C ASP A 332 19.02 -6.50 10.43
N PHE A 333 18.06 -5.61 10.70
CA PHE A 333 16.94 -5.36 9.79
C PHE A 333 17.43 -4.91 8.41
N ALA A 334 18.37 -3.96 8.34
CA ALA A 334 18.92 -3.44 7.08
C ALA A 334 19.67 -4.53 6.29
N ALA A 335 20.42 -5.40 6.98
CA ALA A 335 21.08 -6.55 6.33
C ALA A 335 20.03 -7.49 5.69
N MET A 336 18.95 -7.79 6.41
CA MET A 336 17.84 -8.62 5.88
C MET A 336 17.07 -7.94 4.74
N VAL A 337 16.98 -6.60 4.70
CA VAL A 337 16.43 -5.87 3.55
C VAL A 337 17.28 -6.12 2.29
N LEU A 338 18.61 -6.07 2.42
CA LEU A 338 19.53 -6.36 1.30
C LEU A 338 19.43 -7.82 0.85
N GLU A 339 19.29 -8.75 1.77
CA GLU A 339 19.10 -10.17 1.45
C GLU A 339 17.77 -10.40 0.72
N SER A 340 16.66 -9.81 1.19
CA SER A 340 15.37 -9.85 0.52
C SER A 340 15.45 -9.28 -0.91
N GLY A 341 16.19 -8.18 -1.11
CA GLY A 341 16.44 -7.62 -2.44
C GLY A 341 17.19 -8.59 -3.37
N ARG A 342 18.19 -9.30 -2.85
CA ARG A 342 18.91 -10.35 -3.60
C ARG A 342 18.02 -11.54 -3.92
N ALA A 343 17.20 -11.97 -2.96
CA ALA A 343 16.24 -13.07 -3.16
C ALA A 343 15.19 -12.71 -4.20
N SER A 344 14.67 -11.47 -4.19
CA SER A 344 13.77 -10.97 -5.24
C SER A 344 14.42 -11.03 -6.62
N PHE A 345 15.71 -10.68 -6.74
CA PHE A 345 16.44 -10.71 -8.01
C PHE A 345 16.73 -12.14 -8.49
N ALA A 346 17.27 -12.98 -7.60
CA ALA A 346 17.80 -14.29 -7.95
C ALA A 346 16.77 -15.41 -7.94
N LEU A 347 15.83 -15.40 -6.99
CA LEU A 347 14.90 -16.49 -6.72
C LEU A 347 13.48 -16.17 -7.21
N CYS A 348 12.88 -15.09 -6.74
CA CYS A 348 11.54 -14.68 -7.18
C CYS A 348 11.55 -14.20 -8.64
N GLN A 349 12.64 -13.60 -9.09
CA GLN A 349 12.85 -13.07 -10.44
C GLN A 349 11.76 -12.08 -10.83
N ASN A 350 11.43 -11.18 -9.90
CA ASN A 350 10.42 -10.15 -10.09
C ASN A 350 10.99 -8.73 -10.15
N VAL A 351 12.30 -8.58 -10.30
CA VAL A 351 12.96 -7.27 -10.45
C VAL A 351 12.97 -6.81 -11.91
N TYR A 352 12.90 -7.73 -12.84
CA TYR A 352 12.90 -7.46 -14.29
C TYR A 352 12.02 -8.45 -15.03
N CYS A 353 11.51 -8.05 -16.19
CA CYS A 353 10.82 -8.95 -17.12
C CYS A 353 11.83 -9.56 -18.09
N ALA A 354 11.89 -10.89 -18.16
CA ALA A 354 12.85 -11.58 -19.03
C ALA A 354 12.59 -11.36 -20.53
N THR A 355 11.35 -11.04 -20.90
CA THR A 355 10.93 -10.75 -22.27
C THR A 355 11.14 -9.31 -22.69
N ASP A 356 11.35 -8.39 -21.73
CA ASP A 356 11.61 -6.97 -21.99
C ASP A 356 13.00 -6.56 -21.48
N VAL A 357 14.01 -6.82 -22.29
CA VAL A 357 15.41 -6.52 -21.95
C VAL A 357 15.75 -5.02 -21.98
N ARG A 358 14.88 -4.18 -22.53
CA ARG A 358 15.14 -2.73 -22.66
C ARG A 358 14.61 -1.92 -21.47
N HIS A 359 13.56 -2.37 -20.83
CA HIS A 359 12.88 -1.62 -19.77
C HIS A 359 13.08 -2.28 -18.41
N GLN A 360 14.28 -2.16 -17.85
CA GLN A 360 14.67 -2.73 -16.55
C GLN A 360 14.95 -1.63 -15.51
N GLY A 361 14.03 -0.69 -15.37
CA GLY A 361 14.19 0.48 -14.49
C GLY A 361 14.49 0.13 -13.04
N LEU A 362 13.85 -0.91 -12.50
CA LEU A 362 14.12 -1.39 -11.14
C LEU A 362 15.58 -1.83 -10.98
N SER A 363 16.11 -2.61 -11.91
CA SER A 363 17.51 -3.08 -11.88
C SER A 363 18.48 -1.89 -11.92
N VAL A 364 18.20 -0.88 -12.77
CA VAL A 364 19.02 0.35 -12.85
C VAL A 364 18.97 1.12 -11.53
N ALA A 365 17.79 1.28 -10.93
CA ALA A 365 17.63 1.99 -9.66
C ALA A 365 18.33 1.25 -8.50
N LEU A 366 18.27 -0.07 -8.45
CA LEU A 366 18.98 -0.89 -7.46
C LEU A 366 20.49 -0.78 -7.63
N ALA A 367 21.02 -0.84 -8.85
CA ALA A 367 22.44 -0.67 -9.13
C ALA A 367 22.94 0.73 -8.74
N LEU A 368 22.13 1.77 -9.01
CA LEU A 368 22.44 3.14 -8.60
C LEU A 368 22.41 3.28 -7.08
N SER A 369 21.43 2.67 -6.40
CA SER A 369 21.38 2.61 -4.93
C SER A 369 22.62 1.96 -4.35
N GLN A 370 23.03 0.83 -4.91
CA GLN A 370 24.25 0.14 -4.51
C GLN A 370 25.48 1.05 -4.67
N SER A 371 25.64 1.73 -5.79
CA SER A 371 26.78 2.60 -6.06
C SER A 371 26.92 3.77 -5.08
N ILE A 372 25.81 4.21 -4.48
CA ILE A 372 25.78 5.34 -3.54
C ILE A 372 25.84 4.88 -2.08
N LEU A 373 25.14 3.79 -1.75
CA LEU A 373 24.90 3.37 -0.37
C LEU A 373 25.83 2.24 0.11
N GLN A 374 26.53 1.54 -0.80
CA GLN A 374 27.44 0.46 -0.43
C GLN A 374 28.53 0.96 0.53
N GLY A 375 28.73 0.21 1.62
CA GLY A 375 29.69 0.59 2.68
C GLY A 375 29.15 1.58 3.71
N SER A 376 27.90 2.05 3.56
CA SER A 376 27.19 2.83 4.57
C SER A 376 26.26 1.93 5.41
N SER A 377 25.50 2.52 6.35
CA SER A 377 24.42 1.86 7.08
C SER A 377 23.10 1.77 6.28
N GLY A 378 23.10 2.15 5.00
CA GLY A 378 21.95 2.13 4.13
C GLY A 378 21.59 0.72 3.63
N ALA A 379 20.34 0.55 3.22
CA ALA A 379 19.84 -0.68 2.61
C ALA A 379 18.84 -0.35 1.50
N TRP A 380 18.67 -1.25 0.55
CA TRP A 380 17.78 -1.04 -0.60
C TRP A 380 17.23 -2.37 -1.12
N ARG A 381 16.02 -2.31 -1.66
CA ARG A 381 15.38 -3.44 -2.36
C ARG A 381 14.28 -2.93 -3.29
N MET A 382 13.80 -3.80 -4.14
CA MET A 382 12.56 -3.60 -4.87
C MET A 382 11.38 -3.54 -3.89
N GLN A 383 10.31 -2.80 -4.22
CA GLN A 383 9.12 -2.66 -3.41
C GLN A 383 7.87 -3.08 -4.18
N GLY A 384 6.95 -3.76 -3.48
CA GLY A 384 5.68 -4.24 -4.04
C GLY A 384 5.84 -5.46 -4.93
N GLY A 385 5.01 -5.59 -5.96
CA GLY A 385 4.97 -6.78 -6.81
C GLY A 385 6.16 -6.97 -7.75
N GLY A 386 6.91 -5.90 -8.04
CA GLY A 386 8.08 -5.97 -8.93
C GLY A 386 7.79 -5.75 -10.40
N PHE A 387 8.68 -6.23 -11.26
CA PHE A 387 8.75 -6.10 -12.73
C PHE A 387 8.83 -4.67 -13.25
N ALA A 388 8.12 -3.73 -12.64
CA ALA A 388 8.14 -2.29 -12.87
C ALA A 388 7.81 -1.56 -11.55
N GLY A 389 7.69 -0.23 -11.58
CA GLY A 389 7.27 0.59 -10.44
C GLY A 389 8.43 1.09 -9.60
N THR A 390 8.56 0.64 -8.35
CA THR A 390 9.39 1.33 -7.38
C THR A 390 10.42 0.45 -6.68
N ILE A 391 11.50 1.10 -6.21
CA ILE A 391 12.40 0.59 -5.20
C ILE A 391 12.24 1.37 -3.90
N GLN A 392 12.61 0.76 -2.80
CA GLN A 392 12.80 1.44 -1.51
C GLN A 392 14.26 1.43 -1.11
N ALA A 393 14.67 2.47 -0.39
CA ALA A 393 15.99 2.57 0.19
C ALA A 393 15.94 3.25 1.56
N TYR A 394 16.69 2.70 2.51
CA TYR A 394 16.98 3.33 3.79
C TYR A 394 18.27 4.10 3.62
N VAL A 395 18.19 5.42 3.63
CA VAL A 395 19.28 6.32 3.25
C VAL A 395 19.75 7.11 4.45
N PRO A 396 21.04 7.03 4.83
CA PRO A 396 21.62 7.92 5.83
C PRO A 396 21.48 9.37 5.40
N GLU A 397 21.13 10.26 6.33
CA GLU A 397 20.91 11.69 6.07
C GLU A 397 22.12 12.36 5.39
N THR A 398 23.34 11.94 5.73
CA THR A 398 24.57 12.40 5.11
C THR A 398 24.67 12.09 3.61
N LEU A 399 23.92 11.09 3.13
CA LEU A 399 23.87 10.68 1.73
C LEU A 399 22.56 11.07 1.05
N LEU A 400 21.56 11.59 1.79
CA LEU A 400 20.20 11.82 1.31
C LEU A 400 20.16 12.74 0.08
N GLN A 401 20.81 13.89 0.14
CA GLN A 401 20.82 14.84 -0.97
C GLN A 401 21.48 14.23 -2.23
N ARG A 402 22.61 13.52 -2.06
CA ARG A 402 23.29 12.83 -3.16
C ARG A 402 22.40 11.76 -3.77
N TYR A 403 21.76 10.95 -2.94
CA TYR A 403 20.85 9.88 -3.36
C TYR A 403 19.67 10.43 -4.13
N HIS A 404 18.97 11.39 -3.54
CA HIS A 404 17.79 12.03 -4.14
C HIS A 404 18.13 12.63 -5.52
N THR A 405 19.18 13.45 -5.58
CA THR A 405 19.62 14.09 -6.84
C THR A 405 20.01 13.06 -7.90
N ALA A 406 20.68 11.97 -7.52
CA ALA A 406 21.08 10.93 -8.46
C ALA A 406 19.85 10.18 -9.02
N MET A 407 18.87 9.83 -8.17
CA MET A 407 17.64 9.18 -8.62
C MET A 407 16.83 10.08 -9.54
N GLU A 408 16.60 11.33 -9.18
CA GLU A 408 15.85 12.27 -10.02
C GLU A 408 16.55 12.60 -11.35
N ARG A 409 17.86 12.58 -11.37
CA ARG A 409 18.62 12.75 -12.62
C ARG A 409 18.37 11.61 -13.61
N VAL A 410 18.16 10.38 -13.12
CA VAL A 410 17.94 9.19 -13.96
C VAL A 410 16.48 9.00 -14.30
N PHE A 411 15.57 9.15 -13.32
CA PHE A 411 14.16 8.82 -13.46
C PHE A 411 13.24 10.05 -13.59
N GLY A 412 13.82 11.25 -13.61
CA GLY A 412 13.12 12.51 -13.77
C GLY A 412 12.72 13.17 -12.44
N PRO A 413 12.43 14.48 -12.48
CA PRO A 413 12.02 15.24 -11.31
C PRO A 413 10.80 14.64 -10.60
N GLY A 414 10.80 14.63 -9.27
CA GLY A 414 9.71 14.08 -8.46
C GLY A 414 9.60 12.55 -8.53
N SER A 415 10.65 11.82 -8.95
CA SER A 415 10.68 10.35 -8.92
C SER A 415 11.12 9.78 -7.57
N CYS A 416 11.87 10.54 -6.77
CA CYS A 416 12.38 10.09 -5.48
C CYS A 416 11.61 10.76 -4.33
N TYR A 417 10.85 9.96 -3.59
CA TYR A 417 10.04 10.41 -2.44
C TYR A 417 10.80 10.16 -1.16
N VAL A 418 10.91 11.19 -0.33
CA VAL A 418 11.42 11.10 1.04
C VAL A 418 10.23 10.88 1.97
N LEU A 419 10.15 9.72 2.60
CA LEU A 419 9.00 9.28 3.35
C LEU A 419 9.28 9.22 4.85
N ARG A 420 8.23 9.43 5.63
CA ARG A 420 8.20 9.12 7.05
C ARG A 420 7.18 8.01 7.30
N LEU A 421 7.46 7.17 8.28
CA LEU A 421 6.49 6.22 8.79
C LEU A 421 5.39 6.97 9.52
N ARG A 422 4.15 6.54 9.35
CA ARG A 422 2.98 7.18 9.92
C ARG A 422 2.33 6.26 10.95
N GLU A 423 2.21 6.73 12.19
CA GLU A 423 1.67 5.93 13.30
C GLU A 423 0.16 5.67 13.14
N GLN A 424 -0.59 6.62 12.59
CA GLN A 424 -2.04 6.50 12.45
C GLN A 424 -2.42 5.92 11.09
N GLY A 425 -3.30 4.93 11.11
CA GLY A 425 -3.95 4.39 9.92
C GLY A 425 -5.02 5.32 9.34
N ALA A 426 -5.81 4.78 8.43
CA ALA A 426 -6.93 5.47 7.82
C ALA A 426 -7.97 5.88 8.86
N ARG A 427 -8.42 7.14 8.80
CA ARG A 427 -9.31 7.70 9.82
C ARG A 427 -9.97 9.00 9.40
N GLN A 428 -11.01 9.37 10.13
CA GLN A 428 -11.49 10.74 10.15
C GLN A 428 -10.46 11.63 10.87
N VAL A 429 -10.20 12.80 10.29
CA VAL A 429 -9.23 13.79 10.80
C VAL A 429 -9.95 15.01 11.35
N LEU A 430 -10.95 15.50 10.61
CA LEU A 430 -11.72 16.71 10.94
C LEU A 430 -13.21 16.41 10.87
#